data_e17a0c7658e0f0a6fbd6fd9a24936b62
#
_entry.id   e17a0c7658e0f0a6fbd6fd9a24936b62
#
_cell.length_a   1.000
_cell.length_b   1.000
_cell.length_c   1.000
_cell.angle_alpha   90.00
_cell.angle_beta   90.00
_cell.angle_gamma   90.00
#
_symmetry.space_group_name_H-M   'P 1'
#
loop_
_entity.id
_entity.type
_entity.pdbx_description
1 polymer ?
#
loop_
_entity_poly.entity_id
_entity_poly.type
_entity_poly.pdbx_seq_one_letter_code
_entity_poly.pdbx_strand_id
1 'polypeptide(L)'
;MMNGTEILLIEDNPDDVEITLRAFQKYHLANKIHVVRDGEEALECLFGTGRYAELSACLNTRLILLDLKLPKVDGLEILKRCKSDPRTKNIPVVVLTSSREERDLIESYNLGVNSYVVKPVDFSQFLEAARQLGLYWIVLNQLPSELYLEGKD
;
A
#
# COMPACT_ATOMS: atom_id res chain seq x y z
N MET A 1 -1.87 9.56 -17.86
CA MET A 1 -1.35 8.19 -17.87
C MET A 1 -0.91 7.79 -16.48
N MET A 2 -1.16 6.54 -16.14
CA MET A 2 -0.83 6.01 -14.81
C MET A 2 0.52 5.30 -14.80
N ASN A 3 1.37 5.60 -15.74
CA ASN A 3 2.70 5.01 -15.82
C ASN A 3 3.50 5.41 -14.57
N GLY A 4 4.12 4.46 -13.94
CA GLY A 4 4.92 4.71 -12.77
C GLY A 4 4.21 4.50 -11.45
N THR A 5 2.91 4.16 -11.47
CA THR A 5 2.22 3.77 -10.25
C THR A 5 2.71 2.40 -9.81
N GLU A 6 3.27 2.33 -8.63
CA GLU A 6 3.80 1.09 -8.08
C GLU A 6 3.20 0.74 -6.74
N ILE A 7 2.63 1.73 -6.06
CA ILE A 7 2.05 1.56 -4.72
C ILE A 7 0.58 1.94 -4.79
N LEU A 8 -0.28 1.03 -4.36
CA LEU A 8 -1.71 1.30 -4.25
C LEU A 8 -2.03 1.58 -2.79
N LEU A 9 -2.51 2.78 -2.50
CA LEU A 9 -2.94 3.16 -1.16
C LEU A 9 -4.46 3.11 -1.09
N ILE A 10 -4.97 2.24 -0.24
CA ILE A 10 -6.40 2.05 -0.04
C ILE A 10 -6.76 2.64 1.33
N GLU A 11 -7.31 3.85 1.33
CA GLU A 11 -7.53 4.63 2.54
C GLU A 11 -8.66 5.65 2.30
N ASP A 12 -9.68 5.65 3.15
CA ASP A 12 -10.81 6.56 2.99
C ASP A 12 -10.68 7.87 3.78
N ASN A 13 -9.87 7.89 4.83
CA ASN A 13 -9.72 9.08 5.66
C ASN A 13 -8.81 10.10 4.98
N PRO A 14 -9.33 11.29 4.61
CA PRO A 14 -8.52 12.26 3.89
C PRO A 14 -7.30 12.76 4.67
N ASP A 15 -7.38 12.82 5.99
CA ASP A 15 -6.24 13.24 6.80
C ASP A 15 -5.14 12.19 6.78
N ASP A 16 -5.51 10.92 6.86
CA ASP A 16 -4.54 9.82 6.79
C ASP A 16 -3.91 9.72 5.41
N VAL A 17 -4.70 9.96 4.36
CA VAL A 17 -4.17 10.02 2.99
C VAL A 17 -3.12 11.12 2.90
N GLU A 18 -3.44 12.31 3.39
CA GLU A 18 -2.53 13.46 3.34
C GLU A 18 -1.24 13.17 4.11
N ILE A 19 -1.35 12.63 5.31
CA ILE A 19 -0.17 12.31 6.13
C ILE A 19 0.72 11.31 5.40
N THR A 20 0.13 10.28 4.81
CA THR A 20 0.88 9.27 4.08
C THR A 20 1.56 9.86 2.87
N LEU A 21 0.84 10.65 2.07
CA LEU A 21 1.42 11.26 0.88
C LEU A 21 2.55 12.22 1.22
N ARG A 22 2.42 12.99 2.30
CA ARG A 22 3.49 13.89 2.74
C ARG A 22 4.74 13.14 3.15
N ALA A 23 4.56 12.01 3.84
CA ALA A 23 5.69 11.19 4.25
C ALA A 23 6.49 10.70 3.04
N PHE A 24 5.80 10.36 1.95
CA PHE A 24 6.47 9.89 0.75
C PHE A 24 6.95 11.01 -0.17
N GLN A 25 6.26 12.15 -0.17
CA GLN A 25 6.65 13.29 -0.98
C GLN A 25 8.06 13.78 -0.64
N LYS A 26 8.42 13.72 0.62
CA LYS A 26 9.74 14.13 1.09
C LYS A 26 10.87 13.36 0.37
N TYR A 27 10.58 12.14 -0.07
CA TYR A 27 11.56 11.29 -0.75
C TYR A 27 11.21 11.07 -2.22
N HIS A 28 10.35 11.94 -2.78
CA HIS A 28 9.97 11.92 -4.19
C HIS A 28 9.24 10.64 -4.61
N LEU A 29 8.50 10.04 -3.67
CA LEU A 29 7.76 8.80 -3.93
C LEU A 29 6.26 9.01 -4.09
N ALA A 30 5.74 10.22 -3.82
CA ALA A 30 4.30 10.45 -3.87
C ALA A 30 3.70 10.19 -5.26
N ASN A 31 4.47 10.43 -6.32
CA ASN A 31 4.02 10.18 -7.69
C ASN A 31 3.95 8.70 -8.04
N LYS A 32 4.46 7.84 -7.18
CA LYS A 32 4.37 6.38 -7.35
C LYS A 32 3.13 5.80 -6.68
N ILE A 33 2.36 6.63 -5.98
CA ILE A 33 1.21 6.19 -5.22
C ILE A 33 -0.08 6.55 -5.94
N HIS A 34 -0.93 5.55 -6.13
CA HIS A 34 -2.30 5.76 -6.58
C HIS A 34 -3.22 5.55 -5.38
N VAL A 35 -4.08 6.52 -5.11
CA VAL A 35 -4.97 6.48 -3.95
C VAL A 35 -6.37 6.06 -4.38
N VAL A 36 -6.93 5.07 -3.69
CA VAL A 36 -8.35 4.72 -3.81
C VAL A 36 -8.98 4.87 -2.42
N ARG A 37 -10.22 5.32 -2.37
CA ARG A 37 -10.82 5.82 -1.13
C ARG A 37 -11.93 4.96 -0.56
N ASP A 38 -12.30 3.88 -1.24
CA ASP A 38 -13.26 2.93 -0.70
C ASP A 38 -12.99 1.55 -1.26
N GLY A 39 -13.64 0.55 -0.66
CA GLY A 39 -13.40 -0.83 -1.03
C GLY A 39 -13.89 -1.19 -2.43
N GLU A 40 -14.96 -0.56 -2.88
CA GLU A 40 -15.47 -0.80 -4.22
C GLU A 40 -14.48 -0.32 -5.28
N GLU A 41 -13.96 0.90 -5.11
CA GLU A 41 -12.96 1.42 -6.01
C GLU A 41 -11.69 0.57 -5.98
N ALA A 42 -11.30 0.10 -4.80
CA ALA A 42 -10.11 -0.74 -4.66
C ALA A 42 -10.25 -2.02 -5.50
N LEU A 43 -11.39 -2.68 -5.42
CA LEU A 43 -11.63 -3.90 -6.19
C LEU A 43 -11.67 -3.61 -7.69
N GLU A 44 -12.30 -2.52 -8.10
CA GLU A 44 -12.31 -2.12 -9.50
C GLU A 44 -10.89 -1.86 -10.01
N CYS A 45 -10.09 -1.19 -9.22
CA CYS A 45 -8.70 -0.88 -9.57
C CYS A 45 -7.87 -2.16 -9.68
N LEU A 46 -7.98 -3.04 -8.69
CA LEU A 46 -7.17 -4.26 -8.65
C LEU A 46 -7.53 -5.25 -9.77
N PHE A 47 -8.80 -5.32 -10.12
CA PHE A 47 -9.26 -6.33 -11.07
C PHE A 47 -9.65 -5.77 -12.44
N GLY A 48 -9.46 -4.48 -12.65
CA GLY A 48 -9.69 -3.87 -13.95
C GLY A 48 -11.15 -3.87 -14.37
N THR A 49 -12.03 -3.53 -13.45
CA THR A 49 -13.48 -3.45 -13.71
C THR A 49 -14.01 -2.05 -13.45
N GLY A 50 -15.28 -1.79 -13.76
CA GLY A 50 -15.94 -0.54 -13.48
C GLY A 50 -15.17 0.66 -14.01
N ARG A 51 -14.82 1.57 -13.11
CA ARG A 51 -14.06 2.79 -13.44
C ARG A 51 -12.70 2.50 -14.05
N TYR A 52 -12.15 1.33 -13.82
CA TYR A 52 -10.80 0.94 -14.24
C TYR A 52 -10.80 -0.07 -15.38
N ALA A 53 -11.94 -0.32 -16.01
CA ALA A 53 -12.05 -1.34 -17.04
C ALA A 53 -11.11 -1.11 -18.22
N GLU A 54 -10.86 0.15 -18.57
CA GLU A 54 -9.99 0.48 -19.70
C GLU A 54 -8.70 1.17 -19.27
N LEU A 55 -8.44 1.18 -17.96
CA LEU A 55 -7.24 1.80 -17.42
C LEU A 55 -6.24 0.74 -16.99
N SER A 56 -4.97 1.05 -17.15
CA SER A 56 -3.91 0.17 -16.71
C SER A 56 -3.30 0.62 -15.38
N ALA A 57 -4.04 1.41 -14.59
CA ALA A 57 -3.53 2.04 -13.40
C ALA A 57 -2.89 1.06 -12.42
N CYS A 58 -3.49 -0.10 -12.24
CA CYS A 58 -3.03 -1.07 -11.25
C CYS A 58 -2.21 -2.22 -11.82
N LEU A 59 -1.94 -2.22 -13.12
CA LEU A 59 -1.15 -3.29 -13.74
C LEU A 59 0.27 -3.40 -13.19
N ASN A 60 0.83 -2.27 -12.77
CA ASN A 60 2.19 -2.23 -12.24
C ASN A 60 2.24 -2.15 -10.73
N THR A 61 1.14 -2.45 -10.05
CA THR A 61 1.11 -2.42 -8.60
C THR A 61 2.06 -3.46 -8.03
N ARG A 62 2.99 -3.00 -7.20
CA ARG A 62 4.00 -3.85 -6.59
C ARG A 62 3.89 -3.91 -5.09
N LEU A 63 3.03 -3.07 -4.53
CA LEU A 63 2.80 -3.01 -3.10
C LEU A 63 1.44 -2.40 -2.85
N ILE A 64 0.69 -2.99 -1.92
CA ILE A 64 -0.60 -2.46 -1.49
C ILE A 64 -0.47 -2.01 -0.04
N LEU A 65 -0.86 -0.76 0.23
CA LEU A 65 -1.01 -0.24 1.58
C LEU A 65 -2.51 -0.20 1.86
N LEU A 66 -2.96 -0.99 2.82
CA LEU A 66 -4.38 -1.24 3.02
C LEU A 66 -4.83 -0.85 4.41
N ASP A 67 -5.73 0.14 4.50
CA ASP A 67 -6.48 0.41 5.72
C ASP A 67 -7.63 -0.61 5.80
N LEU A 68 -7.87 -1.15 6.97
CA LEU A 68 -8.92 -2.15 7.14
C LEU A 68 -10.31 -1.54 7.28
N LYS A 69 -10.40 -0.33 7.78
CA LYS A 69 -11.69 0.33 8.04
C LYS A 69 -12.11 1.16 6.84
N LEU A 70 -12.76 0.51 5.89
CA LEU A 70 -13.17 1.15 4.63
C LEU A 70 -14.67 1.13 4.49
N PRO A 71 -15.26 2.15 3.84
CA PRO A 71 -16.66 2.09 3.46
C PRO A 71 -16.87 1.15 2.29
N LYS A 72 -18.11 0.73 2.10
CA LYS A 72 -18.62 -0.14 1.02
C LYS A 72 -18.12 -1.58 1.13
N VAL A 73 -16.84 -1.83 0.87
CA VAL A 73 -16.29 -3.17 1.01
C VAL A 73 -15.18 -3.13 2.06
N ASP A 74 -15.30 -4.01 3.05
CA ASP A 74 -14.38 -4.10 4.18
C ASP A 74 -12.95 -4.44 3.70
N GLY A 75 -11.96 -3.88 4.38
CA GLY A 75 -10.57 -4.16 4.11
C GLY A 75 -10.21 -5.64 4.20
N LEU A 76 -10.81 -6.37 5.14
CA LEU A 76 -10.59 -7.81 5.24
C LEU A 76 -11.06 -8.55 4.00
N GLU A 77 -12.19 -8.13 3.44
CA GLU A 77 -12.72 -8.74 2.21
C GLU A 77 -11.77 -8.46 1.03
N ILE A 78 -11.24 -7.24 0.96
CA ILE A 78 -10.28 -6.88 -0.08
C ILE A 78 -9.04 -7.77 0.03
N LEU A 79 -8.54 -7.95 1.24
CA LEU A 79 -7.37 -8.78 1.50
C LEU A 79 -7.61 -10.23 1.07
N LYS A 80 -8.77 -10.78 1.43
CA LYS A 80 -9.14 -12.13 1.04
C LYS A 80 -9.15 -12.29 -0.48
N ARG A 81 -9.77 -11.35 -1.17
CA ARG A 81 -9.86 -11.40 -2.63
C ARG A 81 -8.49 -11.27 -3.28
N CYS A 82 -7.66 -10.38 -2.77
CA CYS A 82 -6.30 -10.23 -3.28
C CYS A 82 -5.50 -11.52 -3.16
N LYS A 83 -5.59 -12.17 -2.01
CA LYS A 83 -4.79 -13.37 -1.75
C LYS A 83 -5.37 -14.62 -2.39
N SER A 84 -6.62 -14.57 -2.84
CA SER A 84 -7.29 -15.70 -3.50
C SER A 84 -7.18 -15.69 -5.02
N ASP A 85 -6.80 -14.56 -5.61
CA ASP A 85 -6.79 -14.41 -7.06
C ASP A 85 -5.35 -14.54 -7.60
N PRO A 86 -5.12 -15.40 -8.61
CA PRO A 86 -3.78 -15.57 -9.17
C PRO A 86 -3.14 -14.27 -9.68
N ARG A 87 -3.96 -13.30 -10.08
CA ARG A 87 -3.45 -12.02 -10.63
C ARG A 87 -2.87 -11.11 -9.54
N THR A 88 -3.31 -11.27 -8.30
CA THR A 88 -2.96 -10.35 -7.21
C THR A 88 -2.33 -11.01 -6.00
N LYS A 89 -2.42 -12.33 -5.88
CA LYS A 89 -1.99 -13.03 -4.66
C LYS A 89 -0.52 -12.81 -4.30
N ASN A 90 0.31 -12.52 -5.27
CA ASN A 90 1.74 -12.32 -5.03
C ASN A 90 2.12 -10.87 -4.77
N ILE A 91 1.16 -9.95 -4.83
CA ILE A 91 1.42 -8.55 -4.49
C ILE A 91 1.49 -8.43 -2.98
N PRO A 92 2.61 -7.96 -2.42
CA PRO A 92 2.71 -7.79 -0.97
C PRO A 92 1.69 -6.79 -0.45
N VAL A 93 1.11 -7.08 0.70
CA VAL A 93 0.14 -6.20 1.35
C VAL A 93 0.68 -5.79 2.72
N VAL A 94 0.79 -4.49 2.92
CA VAL A 94 1.11 -3.89 4.21
C VAL A 94 -0.17 -3.31 4.77
N VAL A 95 -0.59 -3.78 5.93
CA VAL A 95 -1.81 -3.29 6.56
C VAL A 95 -1.49 -2.09 7.43
N LEU A 96 -2.30 -1.03 7.26
CA LEU A 96 -2.22 0.18 8.07
C LEU A 96 -3.15 0.01 9.26
N THR A 97 -2.60 -0.07 10.46
CA THR A 97 -3.37 -0.33 11.67
C THR A 97 -3.35 0.86 12.62
N SER A 98 -4.42 1.05 13.37
CA SER A 98 -4.45 2.06 14.42
C SER A 98 -4.19 1.46 15.80
N SER A 99 -4.13 0.13 15.93
CA SER A 99 -3.92 -0.51 17.22
C SER A 99 -3.34 -1.93 17.07
N ARG A 100 -2.77 -2.40 18.17
CA ARG A 100 -2.29 -3.77 18.25
C ARG A 100 -3.44 -4.79 18.19
N GLU A 101 -4.59 -4.42 18.75
CA GLU A 101 -5.76 -5.30 18.73
C GLU A 101 -6.22 -5.60 17.32
N GLU A 102 -6.20 -4.59 16.46
CA GLU A 102 -6.54 -4.71 15.05
C GLU A 102 -5.57 -5.67 14.35
N ARG A 103 -4.27 -5.51 14.64
CA ARG A 103 -3.24 -6.39 14.11
C ARG A 103 -3.44 -7.84 14.55
N ASP A 104 -3.72 -8.06 15.83
CA ASP A 104 -3.93 -9.39 16.38
C ASP A 104 -5.14 -10.07 15.73
N LEU A 105 -6.19 -9.31 15.48
CA LEU A 105 -7.38 -9.83 14.81
C LEU A 105 -7.06 -10.34 13.42
N ILE A 106 -6.29 -9.56 12.65
CA ILE A 106 -5.92 -9.95 11.29
C ILE A 106 -5.05 -11.21 11.30
N GLU A 107 -4.10 -11.27 12.22
CA GLU A 107 -3.22 -12.42 12.34
C GLU A 107 -4.00 -13.69 12.66
N SER A 108 -5.07 -13.56 13.45
CA SER A 108 -5.90 -14.70 13.80
C SER A 108 -6.62 -15.33 12.61
N TYR A 109 -6.86 -14.56 11.56
CA TYR A 109 -7.48 -15.06 10.33
C TYR A 109 -6.48 -15.65 9.34
N ASN A 110 -5.20 -15.48 9.59
CA ASN A 110 -4.14 -16.00 8.72
C ASN A 110 -4.34 -15.66 7.24
N LEU A 111 -4.55 -14.39 6.98
CA LEU A 111 -4.92 -13.91 5.63
C LEU A 111 -3.72 -13.56 4.73
N GLY A 112 -2.51 -13.86 5.16
CA GLY A 112 -1.33 -13.63 4.31
C GLY A 112 -0.87 -12.19 4.27
N VAL A 113 -1.08 -11.44 5.36
CA VAL A 113 -0.55 -10.09 5.49
C VAL A 113 0.96 -10.17 5.60
N ASN A 114 1.64 -9.35 4.81
CA ASN A 114 3.09 -9.38 4.73
C ASN A 114 3.76 -8.50 5.80
N SER A 115 3.13 -7.39 6.16
CA SER A 115 3.67 -6.51 7.18
C SER A 115 2.60 -5.55 7.68
N TYR A 116 2.91 -4.82 8.76
CA TYR A 116 2.01 -3.85 9.39
C TYR A 116 2.73 -2.53 9.58
N VAL A 117 2.00 -1.45 9.42
CA VAL A 117 2.49 -0.11 9.75
C VAL A 117 1.44 0.54 10.64
N VAL A 118 1.87 1.06 11.78
CA VAL A 118 0.98 1.71 12.73
C VAL A 118 0.76 3.16 12.31
N LYS A 119 -0.49 3.59 12.27
CA LYS A 119 -0.83 4.97 11.96
C LYS A 119 -0.45 5.90 13.12
N PRO A 120 -0.02 7.12 12.86
CA PRO A 120 0.15 7.75 11.54
C PRO A 120 1.36 7.18 10.80
N VAL A 121 1.22 7.04 9.48
CA VAL A 121 2.29 6.48 8.65
C VAL A 121 3.43 7.48 8.54
N ASP A 122 4.64 7.04 8.85
CA ASP A 122 5.85 7.81 8.57
C ASP A 122 6.75 7.02 7.64
N PHE A 123 7.70 7.71 7.04
CA PHE A 123 8.55 7.08 6.04
C PHE A 123 9.47 6.01 6.65
N SER A 124 9.91 6.18 7.89
CA SER A 124 10.77 5.21 8.56
C SER A 124 10.09 3.85 8.71
N GLN A 125 8.83 3.85 9.11
CA GLN A 125 8.05 2.63 9.22
C GLN A 125 7.87 1.95 7.86
N PHE A 126 7.56 2.76 6.84
CA PHE A 126 7.40 2.23 5.49
C PHE A 126 8.70 1.62 4.99
N LEU A 127 9.80 2.32 5.20
CA LEU A 127 11.12 1.88 4.75
C LEU A 127 11.48 0.53 5.38
N GLU A 128 11.22 0.37 6.67
CA GLU A 128 11.47 -0.88 7.36
C GLU A 128 10.60 -2.02 6.83
N ALA A 129 9.31 -1.74 6.58
CA ALA A 129 8.42 -2.72 6.01
C ALA A 129 8.88 -3.14 4.61
N ALA A 130 9.26 -2.18 3.78
CA ALA A 130 9.76 -2.45 2.43
C ALA A 130 11.03 -3.30 2.48
N ARG A 131 11.93 -3.00 3.42
CA ARG A 131 13.17 -3.75 3.61
C ARG A 131 12.86 -5.21 3.96
N GLN A 132 11.95 -5.43 4.90
CA GLN A 132 11.56 -6.77 5.32
C GLN A 132 10.93 -7.59 4.19
N LEU A 133 10.25 -6.91 3.28
CA LEU A 133 9.58 -7.56 2.15
C LEU A 133 10.48 -7.73 0.93
N GLY A 134 11.74 -7.29 1.02
CA GLY A 134 12.63 -7.35 -0.13
C GLY A 134 12.33 -6.33 -1.21
N LEU A 135 11.56 -5.30 -0.88
CA LEU A 135 11.15 -4.27 -1.83
C LEU A 135 11.98 -3.00 -1.72
N TYR A 136 13.10 -3.10 -1.04
CA TYR A 136 13.97 -1.94 -0.79
C TYR A 136 14.39 -1.23 -2.07
N TRP A 137 14.51 -1.96 -3.15
CA TRP A 137 14.90 -1.42 -4.45
C TRP A 137 13.92 -0.37 -4.96
N ILE A 138 12.63 -0.51 -4.64
CA ILE A 138 11.61 0.47 -5.03
C ILE A 138 11.94 1.84 -4.41
N VAL A 139 12.41 1.80 -3.17
CA VAL A 139 12.73 3.01 -2.41
C VAL A 139 14.09 3.57 -2.81
N LEU A 140 15.08 2.70 -2.96
CA LEU A 140 16.46 3.13 -3.25
C LEU A 140 16.57 3.98 -4.52
N ASN A 141 15.82 3.61 -5.54
CA ASN A 141 15.87 4.33 -6.80
C ASN A 141 15.27 5.73 -6.73
N GLN A 142 14.61 6.06 -5.61
CA GLN A 142 13.91 7.32 -5.44
C GLN A 142 14.51 8.18 -4.33
N LEU A 143 15.45 7.65 -3.55
CA LEU A 143 16.02 8.40 -2.44
C LEU A 143 17.01 9.46 -2.92
N PRO A 144 17.07 10.62 -2.24
CA PRO A 144 18.14 11.58 -2.49
C PRO A 144 19.50 10.95 -2.28
N SER A 145 20.49 11.41 -3.07
CA SER A 145 21.85 10.84 -2.98
C SER A 145 22.46 10.94 -1.58
N GLU A 146 22.17 12.00 -0.85
CA GLU A 146 22.67 12.16 0.52
C GLU A 146 22.21 11.03 1.43
N LEU A 147 20.92 10.67 1.35
CA LEU A 147 20.37 9.58 2.14
C LEU A 147 20.95 8.24 1.74
N TYR A 148 21.18 8.08 0.46
CA TYR A 148 21.77 6.86 -0.07
C TYR A 148 23.19 6.68 0.45
N LEU A 149 23.97 7.76 0.50
CA LEU A 149 25.35 7.73 1.00
C LEU A 149 25.39 7.44 2.50
N GLU A 150 24.48 8.02 3.26
CA GLU A 150 24.38 7.75 4.70
C GLU A 150 24.11 6.28 4.97
N GLY A 151 23.34 5.63 4.12
CA GLY A 151 23.03 4.21 4.27
C GLY A 151 24.19 3.29 4.04
N LYS A 152 25.31 3.79 3.53
CA LYS A 152 26.52 2.99 3.29
C LYS A 152 27.49 2.98 4.45
N ASP A 153 27.32 3.91 5.35
CA ASP A 153 28.18 4.00 6.53
C ASP A 153 27.65 3.09 7.66
#